data_3a17a579412fc0490d4ddecce9997b89
#
_entry.id   3a17a579412fc0490d4ddecce9997b89
#
_cell.length_a   1.000
_cell.length_b   1.000
_cell.length_c   1.000
_cell.angle_alpha   90.00
_cell.angle_beta   90.00
_cell.angle_gamma   90.00
#
_symmetry.space_group_name_H-M   'P 1'
#
loop_
_entity.id
_entity.type
_entity.pdbx_description
1 polymer ?
#
loop_
_entity_poly.entity_id
_entity_poly.type
_entity_poly.pdbx_seq_one_letter_code
_entity_poly.pdbx_strand_id
1 'polypeptide(L)'
;MSPHSSNSNRPATLRGRGWPSPCESAYKRKVRPSLKSAPLTPIETIRADFAFLDDWEDRYRYVIELGRALEPLSQAAHNDANKVRGCVSQVWLEREIRRNAAGETILHFRGDSDSHLVRGLIAIAIALFSDRTPKEIIAADALTTFRELGLEQHLTPQRSNGVRSMIERVRADAYAPA
;
A
#
# COMPACT_ATOMS: atom_id res chain seq x y z
N MET A 1 32.84 72.62 7.14
CA MET A 1 33.61 71.83 8.11
C MET A 1 33.11 70.43 8.06
N SER A 2 33.98 69.50 7.93
CA SER A 2 34.00 68.24 7.24
C SER A 2 33.01 67.16 7.65
N PRO A 3 32.67 66.23 6.74
CA PRO A 3 31.75 65.13 6.97
C PRO A 3 32.48 63.86 7.43
N HIS A 4 31.84 63.08 8.30
CA HIS A 4 32.32 61.75 8.68
C HIS A 4 31.71 60.69 7.76
N SER A 5 32.60 60.00 7.07
CA SER A 5 32.36 58.83 6.28
C SER A 5 32.18 57.62 7.22
N SER A 6 31.03 56.91 7.16
CA SER A 6 30.82 55.65 7.86
C SER A 6 30.68 54.55 6.82
N ASN A 7 31.73 53.77 6.69
CA ASN A 7 31.81 52.56 5.90
C ASN A 7 31.18 51.42 6.69
N SER A 8 30.01 50.94 6.32
CA SER A 8 29.37 49.76 6.88
C SER A 8 29.50 48.59 5.91
N ASN A 9 30.56 47.82 6.11
CA ASN A 9 30.82 46.58 5.44
C ASN A 9 29.95 45.50 6.11
N ARG A 10 28.82 45.11 5.50
CA ARG A 10 28.02 43.97 5.92
C ARG A 10 28.50 42.73 5.18
N PRO A 11 28.88 41.67 5.90
CA PRO A 11 29.18 40.38 5.24
C PRO A 11 27.91 39.74 4.69
N ALA A 12 27.99 39.24 3.47
CA ALA A 12 26.96 38.52 2.78
C ALA A 12 26.55 37.24 3.56
N THR A 13 25.29 37.15 3.92
CA THR A 13 24.67 35.94 4.47
C THR A 13 24.73 34.81 3.44
N LEU A 14 25.59 33.86 3.66
CA LEU A 14 25.59 32.57 2.97
C LEU A 14 24.24 31.88 3.26
N ARG A 15 23.34 31.92 2.29
CA ARG A 15 22.15 31.06 2.29
C ARG A 15 22.62 29.62 2.30
N GLY A 16 22.41 28.92 3.42
CA GLY A 16 22.69 27.53 3.57
C GLY A 16 21.90 26.74 2.53
N ARG A 17 22.60 26.15 1.59
CA ARG A 17 22.08 25.08 0.77
C ARG A 17 21.90 23.88 1.70
N GLY A 18 20.66 23.61 2.09
CA GLY A 18 20.31 22.41 2.84
C GLY A 18 20.74 21.18 2.06
N TRP A 19 21.65 20.42 2.61
CA TRP A 19 22.05 19.13 2.09
C TRP A 19 20.89 18.15 2.33
N PRO A 20 20.42 17.43 1.32
CA PRO A 20 19.45 16.36 1.55
C PRO A 20 20.10 15.28 2.42
N SER A 21 19.39 14.84 3.43
CA SER A 21 19.86 13.78 4.33
C SER A 21 20.26 12.53 3.53
N PRO A 22 21.37 11.87 3.85
CA PRO A 22 21.84 10.67 3.14
C PRO A 22 20.80 9.55 3.06
N CYS A 23 19.91 9.45 4.03
CA CYS A 23 18.80 8.49 4.09
C CYS A 23 17.77 8.67 2.97
N GLU A 24 17.38 9.91 2.69
CA GLU A 24 16.35 10.20 1.68
C GLU A 24 16.83 9.92 0.25
N SER A 25 18.12 10.10 0.00
CA SER A 25 18.75 9.80 -1.30
C SER A 25 18.90 8.29 -1.55
N ALA A 26 19.12 7.50 -0.51
CA ALA A 26 19.25 6.04 -0.63
C ALA A 26 17.89 5.37 -0.86
N TYR A 27 16.83 5.84 -0.18
CA TYR A 27 15.46 5.36 -0.37
C TYR A 27 14.96 5.61 -1.79
N LYS A 28 15.13 6.84 -2.30
CA LYS A 28 14.72 7.22 -3.67
C LYS A 28 15.42 6.40 -4.76
N ARG A 29 16.58 5.80 -4.49
CA ARG A 29 17.29 4.92 -5.43
C ARG A 29 16.83 3.46 -5.37
N LYS A 30 16.32 3.00 -4.23
CA LYS A 30 15.85 1.62 -4.04
C LYS A 30 14.41 1.41 -4.50
N VAL A 31 13.57 2.44 -4.44
CA VAL A 31 12.17 2.37 -4.89
C VAL A 31 12.08 2.83 -6.34
N ARG A 32 11.62 1.96 -7.24
CA ARG A 32 11.40 2.32 -8.65
C ARG A 32 10.39 3.48 -8.73
N PRO A 33 10.69 4.60 -9.42
CA PRO A 33 9.77 5.70 -9.58
C PRO A 33 8.69 5.34 -10.60
N SER A 34 7.58 4.74 -10.20
CA SER A 34 6.38 4.70 -11.03
C SER A 34 5.15 4.16 -10.28
N LEU A 35 4.69 4.86 -9.26
CA LEU A 35 3.40 4.54 -8.61
C LEU A 35 2.31 5.59 -8.91
N LYS A 36 2.57 6.54 -9.83
CA LYS A 36 1.54 7.48 -10.27
C LYS A 36 0.76 6.89 -11.44
N SER A 37 -0.46 6.48 -11.22
CA SER A 37 -1.44 5.95 -12.20
C SER A 37 -1.05 4.65 -12.91
N ALA A 38 -0.32 3.74 -12.28
CA ALA A 38 -0.03 2.41 -12.82
C ALA A 38 -1.10 1.39 -12.38
N PRO A 39 -1.32 0.33 -13.19
CA PRO A 39 -2.09 -0.83 -12.72
C PRO A 39 -1.51 -1.35 -11.40
N LEU A 40 -2.36 -1.98 -10.58
CA LEU A 40 -1.94 -2.56 -9.29
C LEU A 40 -0.61 -3.29 -9.43
N THR A 41 0.32 -3.01 -8.52
CA THR A 41 1.64 -3.66 -8.53
C THR A 41 1.46 -5.18 -8.38
N PRO A 42 1.95 -6.01 -9.31
CA PRO A 42 1.83 -7.45 -9.20
C PRO A 42 2.49 -7.98 -7.94
N ILE A 43 1.95 -9.06 -7.36
CA ILE A 43 2.47 -9.64 -6.12
C ILE A 43 3.95 -10.09 -6.25
N GLU A 44 4.36 -10.54 -7.42
CA GLU A 44 5.75 -10.91 -7.70
C GLU A 44 6.70 -9.70 -7.62
N THR A 45 6.24 -8.55 -8.09
CA THR A 45 6.99 -7.28 -7.96
C THR A 45 7.10 -6.87 -6.50
N ILE A 46 5.99 -6.98 -5.74
CA ILE A 46 6.00 -6.68 -4.30
C ILE A 46 7.00 -7.58 -3.56
N ARG A 47 7.02 -8.89 -3.85
CA ARG A 47 8.00 -9.83 -3.28
C ARG A 47 9.43 -9.45 -3.62
N ALA A 48 9.71 -9.11 -4.89
CA ALA A 48 11.02 -8.69 -5.33
C ALA A 48 11.48 -7.40 -4.63
N ASP A 49 10.60 -6.41 -4.52
CA ASP A 49 10.91 -5.14 -3.85
C ASP A 49 11.19 -5.36 -2.35
N PHE A 50 10.39 -6.20 -1.67
CA PHE A 50 10.64 -6.57 -0.27
C PHE A 50 11.97 -7.28 -0.04
N ALA A 51 12.45 -8.06 -1.02
CA ALA A 51 13.76 -8.71 -0.95
C ALA A 51 14.93 -7.73 -1.02
N PHE A 52 14.73 -6.53 -1.59
CA PHE A 52 15.74 -5.46 -1.64
C PHE A 52 15.69 -4.51 -0.43
N LEU A 53 14.59 -4.54 0.33
CA LEU A 53 14.40 -3.67 1.50
C LEU A 53 14.91 -4.40 2.74
N ASP A 54 16.11 -4.03 3.20
CA ASP A 54 16.73 -4.64 4.38
C ASP A 54 16.14 -4.06 5.69
N ASP A 55 15.82 -2.76 5.69
CA ASP A 55 15.31 -2.04 6.84
C ASP A 55 13.78 -2.15 6.93
N TRP A 56 13.31 -2.40 8.16
CA TRP A 56 11.87 -2.49 8.42
C TRP A 56 11.14 -1.15 8.21
N GLU A 57 11.79 -0.04 8.50
CA GLU A 57 11.23 1.29 8.29
C GLU A 57 10.98 1.56 6.79
N ASP A 58 11.90 1.14 5.92
CA ASP A 58 11.75 1.23 4.47
C ASP A 58 10.62 0.32 3.96
N ARG A 59 10.46 -0.90 4.53
CA ARG A 59 9.33 -1.78 4.23
C ARG A 59 7.99 -1.15 4.63
N TYR A 60 7.92 -0.50 5.78
CA TYR A 60 6.73 0.23 6.22
C TYR A 60 6.35 1.35 5.27
N ARG A 61 7.31 2.15 4.84
CA ARG A 61 7.10 3.22 3.86
C ARG A 61 6.61 2.65 2.54
N TYR A 62 7.20 1.57 2.07
CA TYR A 62 6.80 0.90 0.83
C TYR A 62 5.35 0.39 0.90
N VAL A 63 4.95 -0.24 2.01
CA VAL A 63 3.56 -0.64 2.22
C VAL A 63 2.61 0.56 2.15
N ILE A 64 2.96 1.68 2.79
CA ILE A 64 2.15 2.91 2.73
C ILE A 64 2.06 3.44 1.30
N GLU A 65 3.14 3.40 0.52
CA GLU A 65 3.14 3.83 -0.89
C GLU A 65 2.25 2.92 -1.76
N LEU A 66 2.26 1.60 -1.55
CA LEU A 66 1.32 0.69 -2.20
C LEU A 66 -0.14 1.09 -1.92
N GLY A 67 -0.45 1.46 -0.66
CA GLY A 67 -1.77 1.92 -0.28
C GLY A 67 -2.16 3.25 -0.92
N ARG A 68 -1.21 4.16 -1.13
CA ARG A 68 -1.44 5.43 -1.83
C ARG A 68 -1.72 5.25 -3.32
N ALA A 69 -1.21 4.18 -3.92
CA ALA A 69 -1.45 3.85 -5.31
C ALA A 69 -2.84 3.23 -5.56
N LEU A 70 -3.53 2.78 -4.51
CA LEU A 70 -4.91 2.28 -4.64
C LEU A 70 -5.85 3.38 -5.12
N GLU A 71 -6.68 3.04 -6.09
CA GLU A 71 -7.79 3.88 -6.51
C GLU A 71 -8.78 4.03 -5.33
N PRO A 72 -9.14 5.26 -4.96
CA PRO A 72 -10.07 5.47 -3.85
C PRO A 72 -11.45 4.92 -4.20
N LEU A 73 -12.11 4.32 -3.21
CA LEU A 73 -13.50 3.92 -3.35
C LEU A 73 -14.43 5.14 -3.41
N SER A 74 -15.53 5.01 -4.14
CA SER A 74 -16.59 6.01 -4.11
C SER A 74 -17.20 6.14 -2.71
N GLN A 75 -17.77 7.30 -2.38
CA GLN A 75 -18.46 7.50 -1.10
C GLN A 75 -19.60 6.48 -0.90
N ALA A 76 -20.28 6.08 -1.97
CA ALA A 76 -21.35 5.07 -1.92
C ALA A 76 -20.83 3.66 -1.60
N ALA A 77 -19.58 3.36 -1.94
CA ALA A 77 -18.96 2.07 -1.65
C ALA A 77 -18.48 1.94 -0.19
N HIS A 78 -18.39 3.05 0.57
CA HIS A 78 -18.13 3.04 2.01
C HIS A 78 -19.40 2.71 2.80
N ASN A 79 -19.94 1.51 2.60
CA ASN A 79 -21.18 1.03 3.20
C ASN A 79 -20.97 -0.27 3.98
N ASP A 80 -22.00 -0.71 4.71
CA ASP A 80 -21.91 -1.92 5.56
C ASP A 80 -21.76 -3.22 4.76
N ALA A 81 -22.23 -3.28 3.49
CA ALA A 81 -22.08 -4.45 2.64
C ALA A 81 -20.61 -4.70 2.26
N ASN A 82 -19.86 -3.62 2.06
CA ASN A 82 -18.43 -3.67 1.72
C ASN A 82 -17.53 -3.64 2.96
N LYS A 83 -18.10 -3.40 4.16
CA LYS A 83 -17.32 -3.28 5.38
C LYS A 83 -16.76 -4.62 5.83
N VAL A 84 -15.45 -4.68 6.05
CA VAL A 84 -14.78 -5.84 6.64
C VAL A 84 -14.83 -5.71 8.15
N ARG A 85 -15.50 -6.65 8.81
CA ARG A 85 -15.63 -6.68 10.27
C ARG A 85 -14.41 -7.35 10.89
N GLY A 86 -14.11 -7.02 12.16
CA GLY A 86 -12.95 -7.58 12.88
C GLY A 86 -11.64 -6.78 12.72
N CYS A 87 -11.66 -5.68 11.97
CA CYS A 87 -10.55 -4.73 11.89
C CYS A 87 -10.75 -3.58 12.90
N VAL A 88 -9.66 -3.11 13.53
CA VAL A 88 -9.68 -1.92 14.38
C VAL A 88 -9.87 -0.65 13.53
N SER A 89 -9.18 -0.58 12.39
CA SER A 89 -9.39 0.46 11.39
C SER A 89 -10.66 0.19 10.59
N GLN A 90 -11.25 1.25 10.03
CA GLN A 90 -12.32 1.08 9.06
C GLN A 90 -11.74 0.50 7.78
N VAL A 91 -12.29 -0.60 7.32
CA VAL A 91 -11.88 -1.30 6.09
C VAL A 91 -13.10 -1.60 5.26
N TRP A 92 -13.04 -1.26 3.99
CA TRP A 92 -14.06 -1.59 2.99
C TRP A 92 -13.41 -2.35 1.86
N LEU A 93 -14.09 -3.41 1.39
CA LEU A 93 -13.67 -4.23 0.27
C LEU A 93 -14.88 -4.44 -0.65
N GLU A 94 -14.80 -3.88 -1.83
CA GLU A 94 -15.80 -4.01 -2.89
C GLU A 94 -15.40 -5.12 -3.86
N ARG A 95 -16.35 -6.01 -4.17
CA ARG A 95 -16.19 -7.09 -5.14
C ARG A 95 -16.94 -6.74 -6.43
N GLU A 96 -16.30 -6.90 -7.57
CA GLU A 96 -16.90 -6.84 -8.89
C GLU A 96 -16.67 -8.17 -9.60
N ILE A 97 -17.73 -8.71 -10.22
CA ILE A 97 -17.65 -9.93 -11.03
C ILE A 97 -17.37 -9.53 -12.47
N ARG A 98 -16.29 -10.04 -13.03
CA ARG A 98 -15.87 -9.81 -14.41
C ARG A 98 -15.69 -11.13 -15.16
N ARG A 99 -15.44 -11.04 -16.46
CA ARG A 99 -15.02 -12.17 -17.28
C ARG A 99 -13.66 -11.90 -17.90
N ASN A 100 -12.79 -12.91 -17.86
CA ASN A 100 -11.49 -12.83 -18.52
C ASN A 100 -11.63 -13.08 -20.04
N ALA A 101 -10.53 -12.99 -20.77
CA ALA A 101 -10.48 -13.21 -22.21
C ALA A 101 -10.91 -14.64 -22.63
N ALA A 102 -10.82 -15.62 -21.74
CA ALA A 102 -11.29 -17.00 -21.95
C ALA A 102 -12.79 -17.18 -21.61
N GLY A 103 -13.48 -16.12 -21.17
CA GLY A 103 -14.89 -16.16 -20.76
C GLY A 103 -15.12 -16.70 -19.35
N GLU A 104 -14.07 -16.99 -18.58
CA GLU A 104 -14.18 -17.46 -17.21
C GLU A 104 -14.55 -16.32 -16.26
N THR A 105 -15.35 -16.64 -15.25
CA THR A 105 -15.67 -15.68 -14.18
C THR A 105 -14.43 -15.41 -13.34
N ILE A 106 -14.08 -14.14 -13.19
CA ILE A 106 -13.04 -13.64 -12.32
C ILE A 106 -13.60 -12.62 -11.32
N LEU A 107 -12.98 -12.51 -10.17
CA LEU A 107 -13.34 -11.53 -9.16
C LEU A 107 -12.32 -10.40 -9.17
N HIS A 108 -12.82 -9.18 -9.32
CA HIS A 108 -12.02 -7.97 -9.19
C HIS A 108 -12.33 -7.31 -7.85
N PHE A 109 -11.30 -6.94 -7.11
CA PHE A 109 -11.44 -6.31 -5.80
C PHE A 109 -10.90 -4.89 -5.81
N ARG A 110 -11.62 -4.00 -5.13
CA ARG A 110 -11.18 -2.65 -4.78
C ARG A 110 -11.33 -2.50 -3.28
N GLY A 111 -10.45 -1.69 -2.66
CA GLY A 111 -10.51 -1.55 -1.21
C GLY A 111 -9.99 -0.22 -0.72
N ASP A 112 -10.45 0.18 0.48
CA ASP A 112 -10.05 1.42 1.14
C ASP A 112 -10.02 1.25 2.66
N SER A 113 -9.30 2.15 3.33
CA SER A 113 -9.23 2.24 4.79
C SER A 113 -8.93 3.66 5.24
N ASP A 114 -9.35 4.01 6.45
CA ASP A 114 -8.97 5.24 7.14
C ASP A 114 -7.49 5.26 7.61
N SER A 115 -6.82 4.12 7.61
CA SER A 115 -5.41 3.97 7.96
C SER A 115 -4.53 3.77 6.73
N HIS A 116 -3.52 4.62 6.53
CA HIS A 116 -2.58 4.51 5.41
C HIS A 116 -1.85 3.16 5.36
N LEU A 117 -1.45 2.64 6.53
CA LEU A 117 -0.80 1.34 6.61
C LEU A 117 -1.77 0.21 6.22
N VAL A 118 -3.02 0.26 6.70
CA VAL A 118 -4.02 -0.76 6.39
C VAL A 118 -4.40 -0.70 4.92
N ARG A 119 -4.45 0.48 4.29
CA ARG A 119 -4.58 0.61 2.83
C ARG A 119 -3.45 -0.13 2.09
N GLY A 120 -2.23 -0.05 2.60
CA GLY A 120 -1.10 -0.81 2.05
C GLY A 120 -1.28 -2.33 2.16
N LEU A 121 -1.79 -2.81 3.30
CA LEU A 121 -2.10 -4.24 3.48
C LEU A 121 -3.24 -4.68 2.55
N ILE A 122 -4.24 -3.82 2.32
CA ILE A 122 -5.29 -4.04 1.32
C ILE A 122 -4.68 -4.13 -0.09
N ALA A 123 -3.74 -3.25 -0.44
CA ALA A 123 -3.07 -3.29 -1.75
C ALA A 123 -2.36 -4.63 -1.99
N ILE A 124 -1.68 -5.16 -0.98
CA ILE A 124 -1.03 -6.49 -1.05
C ILE A 124 -2.08 -7.60 -1.22
N ALA A 125 -3.18 -7.55 -0.47
CA ALA A 125 -4.27 -8.52 -0.60
C ALA A 125 -4.92 -8.46 -2.00
N ILE A 126 -5.18 -7.26 -2.53
CA ILE A 126 -5.72 -7.08 -3.88
C ILE A 126 -4.74 -7.60 -4.93
N ALA A 127 -3.44 -7.31 -4.82
CA ALA A 127 -2.42 -7.83 -5.72
C ALA A 127 -2.37 -9.37 -5.75
N LEU A 128 -2.73 -10.02 -4.65
CA LEU A 128 -2.76 -11.47 -4.53
C LEU A 128 -4.03 -12.09 -5.11
N PHE A 129 -5.18 -11.43 -4.97
CA PHE A 129 -6.49 -12.04 -5.21
C PHE A 129 -7.27 -11.45 -6.40
N SER A 130 -7.03 -10.18 -6.76
CA SER A 130 -7.82 -9.52 -7.80
C SER A 130 -7.56 -10.12 -9.18
N ASP A 131 -8.59 -10.10 -10.02
CA ASP A 131 -8.59 -10.59 -11.40
C ASP A 131 -8.26 -12.09 -11.52
N ARG A 132 -8.59 -12.87 -10.49
CA ARG A 132 -8.46 -14.32 -10.45
C ARG A 132 -9.81 -15.01 -10.40
N THR A 133 -9.83 -16.28 -10.83
CA THR A 133 -11.02 -17.12 -10.71
C THR A 133 -11.29 -17.47 -9.23
N PRO A 134 -12.54 -17.72 -8.84
CA PRO A 134 -12.87 -18.16 -7.48
C PRO A 134 -12.04 -19.36 -7.01
N LYS A 135 -11.77 -20.30 -7.91
CA LYS A 135 -10.95 -21.48 -7.62
C LYS A 135 -9.51 -21.12 -7.24
N GLU A 136 -8.90 -20.20 -7.99
CA GLU A 136 -7.54 -19.72 -7.72
C GLU A 136 -7.48 -18.93 -6.40
N ILE A 137 -8.50 -18.12 -6.11
CA ILE A 137 -8.60 -17.34 -4.86
C ILE A 137 -8.66 -18.29 -3.65
N ILE A 138 -9.48 -19.35 -3.73
CA ILE A 138 -9.62 -20.33 -2.65
C ILE A 138 -8.32 -21.12 -2.44
N ALA A 139 -7.61 -21.45 -3.52
CA ALA A 139 -6.35 -22.18 -3.47
C ALA A 139 -5.16 -21.34 -3.01
N ALA A 140 -5.24 -20.01 -3.08
CA ALA A 140 -4.13 -19.12 -2.73
C ALA A 140 -3.87 -19.12 -1.21
N ASP A 141 -2.60 -19.33 -0.83
CA ASP A 141 -2.16 -19.22 0.57
C ASP A 141 -1.65 -17.80 0.87
N ALA A 142 -2.60 -16.92 1.14
CA ALA A 142 -2.31 -15.53 1.45
C ALA A 142 -1.55 -15.35 2.78
N LEU A 143 -1.86 -16.15 3.79
CA LEU A 143 -1.20 -16.02 5.10
C LEU A 143 0.29 -16.34 4.99
N THR A 144 0.66 -17.34 4.22
CA THR A 144 2.07 -17.64 3.93
C THR A 144 2.72 -16.49 3.18
N THR A 145 2.05 -15.87 2.21
CA THR A 145 2.59 -14.69 1.52
C THR A 145 2.86 -13.52 2.48
N PHE A 146 1.92 -13.19 3.36
CA PHE A 146 2.14 -12.13 4.37
C PHE A 146 3.27 -12.47 5.35
N ARG A 147 3.48 -13.76 5.66
CA ARG A 147 4.59 -14.25 6.49
C ARG A 147 5.93 -14.15 5.76
N GLU A 148 6.00 -14.54 4.49
CA GLU A 148 7.19 -14.41 3.63
C GLU A 148 7.65 -12.96 3.48
N LEU A 149 6.71 -12.02 3.42
CA LEU A 149 6.99 -10.58 3.44
C LEU A 149 7.43 -10.07 4.83
N GLY A 150 7.45 -10.94 5.87
CA GLY A 150 7.80 -10.57 7.23
C GLY A 150 6.78 -9.68 7.93
N LEU A 151 5.61 -9.45 7.31
CA LEU A 151 4.60 -8.53 7.83
C LEU A 151 3.97 -9.04 9.13
N GLU A 152 3.79 -10.35 9.28
CA GLU A 152 3.14 -10.94 10.46
C GLU A 152 3.86 -10.60 11.77
N GLN A 153 5.20 -10.58 11.76
CA GLN A 153 6.02 -10.33 12.95
C GLN A 153 6.05 -8.85 13.36
N HIS A 154 5.74 -7.95 12.44
CA HIS A 154 5.84 -6.50 12.63
C HIS A 154 4.48 -5.80 12.68
N LEU A 155 3.40 -6.54 12.58
CA LEU A 155 2.05 -6.03 12.81
C LEU A 155 1.64 -6.26 14.26
N THR A 156 0.89 -5.31 14.81
CA THR A 156 0.22 -5.56 16.10
C THR A 156 -0.79 -6.69 15.95
N PRO A 157 -1.12 -7.43 17.05
CA PRO A 157 -2.12 -8.51 17.00
C PRO A 157 -3.45 -8.08 16.36
N GLN A 158 -3.89 -6.85 16.63
CA GLN A 158 -5.13 -6.31 16.07
C GLN A 158 -5.05 -6.13 14.55
N ARG A 159 -3.89 -5.71 14.00
CA ARG A 159 -3.67 -5.57 12.56
C ARG A 159 -3.54 -6.92 11.87
N SER A 160 -2.87 -7.89 12.51
CA SER A 160 -2.80 -9.27 12.02
C SER A 160 -4.20 -9.91 11.96
N ASN A 161 -5.04 -9.69 12.95
CA ASN A 161 -6.45 -10.11 12.91
C ASN A 161 -7.20 -9.43 11.77
N GLY A 162 -6.97 -8.13 11.54
CA GLY A 162 -7.56 -7.41 10.42
C GLY A 162 -7.18 -8.00 9.05
N VAL A 163 -5.90 -8.38 8.86
CA VAL A 163 -5.45 -9.09 7.64
C VAL A 163 -6.19 -10.41 7.47
N ARG A 164 -6.31 -11.21 8.54
CA ARG A 164 -7.06 -12.49 8.51
C ARG A 164 -8.52 -12.26 8.13
N SER A 165 -9.18 -11.28 8.74
CA SER A 165 -10.57 -10.93 8.40
C SER A 165 -10.75 -10.49 6.94
N MET A 166 -9.79 -9.76 6.36
CA MET A 166 -9.80 -9.43 4.93
C MET A 166 -9.68 -10.68 4.05
N ILE A 167 -8.76 -11.59 4.37
CA ILE A 167 -8.56 -12.84 3.63
C ILE A 167 -9.82 -13.71 3.71
N GLU A 168 -10.43 -13.84 4.89
CA GLU A 168 -11.67 -14.58 5.10
C GLU A 168 -12.82 -13.97 4.29
N ARG A 169 -12.94 -12.63 4.24
CA ARG A 169 -13.92 -11.96 3.42
C ARG A 169 -13.72 -12.23 1.94
N VAL A 170 -12.50 -12.14 1.41
CA VAL A 170 -12.19 -12.46 0.01
C VAL A 170 -12.54 -13.90 -0.33
N ARG A 171 -12.23 -14.85 0.55
CA ARG A 171 -12.59 -16.26 0.37
C ARG A 171 -14.10 -16.46 0.41
N ALA A 172 -14.82 -15.83 1.33
CA ALA A 172 -16.26 -15.88 1.39
C ALA A 172 -16.91 -15.35 0.09
N ASP A 173 -16.37 -14.25 -0.44
CA ASP A 173 -16.79 -13.68 -1.72
C ASP A 173 -16.50 -14.62 -2.91
N ALA A 174 -15.44 -15.46 -2.84
CA ALA A 174 -15.14 -16.47 -3.86
C ALA A 174 -16.02 -17.72 -3.76
N TYR A 175 -16.56 -18.03 -2.59
CA TYR A 175 -17.55 -19.11 -2.41
C TYR A 175 -18.98 -18.68 -2.75
N ALA A 176 -19.26 -17.38 -2.76
CA ALA A 176 -20.59 -16.89 -3.09
C ALA A 176 -20.90 -17.12 -4.58
N PRO A 177 -22.12 -17.53 -4.92
CA PRO A 177 -22.53 -17.70 -6.32
C PRO A 177 -22.34 -16.38 -7.10
N ALA A 178 -21.86 -16.53 -8.33
CA ALA A 178 -21.64 -15.43 -9.26
C ALA A 178 -22.95 -14.97 -9.89
#